data_6ae094401b2220c02f36c357dfbd4b79
#
_entry.id   6ae094401b2220c02f36c357dfbd4b79
#
_cell.length_a   1.000
_cell.length_b   1.000
_cell.length_c   1.000
_cell.angle_alpha   90.00
_cell.angle_beta   90.00
_cell.angle_gamma   90.00
#
_symmetry.space_group_name_H-M   'P 1'
#
loop_
_entity.id
_entity.type
_entity.pdbx_description
1 polymer ?
#
loop_
_entity_poly.entity_id
_entity_poly.type
_entity_poly.pdbx_seq_one_letter_code
_entity_poly.pdbx_strand_id
1 'polypeptide(L)'
;MSAALGVDLSGVNEDWTPYDILLPGSPDVRIEVKSSAYLQAWDQGKLSNIQFSIRPTRAWSPQSGFEGEVKRQSDVYVFCLYTVTDRTKADPLVLDGWAFYVVPTSRIDTLCGPQKTISFPSLLMLEPIKADYSGIKAAVLASI
;
A
#
# COMPACT_ATOMS: atom_id res chain seq x y z
N MET A 1 -6.24 8.09 1.67
CA MET A 1 -6.11 6.87 2.50
C MET A 1 -6.29 7.13 3.97
N SER A 2 -5.68 8.18 4.54
CA SER A 2 -5.85 8.51 5.96
C SER A 2 -7.31 8.74 6.36
N ALA A 3 -8.10 9.39 5.52
CA ALA A 3 -9.54 9.60 5.77
C ALA A 3 -10.31 8.27 5.85
N ALA A 4 -9.96 7.28 5.02
CA ALA A 4 -10.58 5.94 5.03
C ALA A 4 -10.29 5.19 6.34
N LEU A 5 -9.19 5.52 7.00
CA LEU A 5 -8.76 4.91 8.26
C LEU A 5 -9.19 5.72 9.49
N GLY A 6 -9.77 6.89 9.29
CA GLY A 6 -10.15 7.78 10.38
C GLY A 6 -8.96 8.39 11.11
N VAL A 7 -7.82 8.51 10.46
CA VAL A 7 -6.59 9.04 11.05
C VAL A 7 -6.55 10.56 10.89
N ASP A 8 -6.19 11.26 11.96
CA ASP A 8 -5.99 12.70 11.94
C ASP A 8 -4.70 13.06 11.20
N LEU A 9 -4.83 13.88 10.16
CA LEU A 9 -3.71 14.33 9.35
C LEU A 9 -2.85 15.41 10.03
N SER A 10 -3.27 15.95 11.16
CA SER A 10 -2.48 16.96 11.90
C SER A 10 -1.20 16.34 12.50
N GLY A 11 -1.17 15.03 12.71
CA GLY A 11 0.04 14.29 13.06
C GLY A 11 0.78 13.86 11.80
N VAL A 12 1.55 14.76 11.21
CA VAL A 12 2.19 14.54 9.92
C VAL A 12 3.24 13.44 9.99
N ASN A 13 3.22 12.51 9.02
CA ASN A 13 4.35 11.63 8.76
C ASN A 13 5.55 12.48 8.35
N GLU A 14 6.62 12.34 9.09
CA GLU A 14 7.89 12.94 8.69
C GLU A 14 8.49 12.13 7.54
N ASP A 15 9.23 12.80 6.63
CA ASP A 15 9.74 12.19 5.40
C ASP A 15 10.61 10.95 5.63
N TRP A 16 11.26 10.84 6.79
CA TRP A 16 12.10 9.70 7.13
C TRP A 16 11.35 8.55 7.83
N THR A 17 10.04 8.71 8.07
CA THR A 17 9.23 7.67 8.69
C THR A 17 9.16 6.45 7.77
N PRO A 18 9.46 5.22 8.25
CA PRO A 18 9.52 4.04 7.40
C PRO A 18 8.15 3.43 7.07
N TYR A 19 7.09 4.21 7.17
CA TYR A 19 5.72 3.82 6.84
C TYR A 19 4.94 5.06 6.38
N ASP A 20 3.85 4.86 5.65
CA ASP A 20 3.04 5.96 5.12
C ASP A 20 2.03 6.49 6.14
N ILE A 21 1.39 5.61 6.88
CA ILE A 21 0.32 5.94 7.82
C ILE A 21 0.50 5.15 9.10
N LEU A 22 0.31 5.82 10.24
CA LEU A 22 0.20 5.18 11.54
C LEU A 22 -1.27 5.19 11.97
N LEU A 23 -1.85 4.01 12.17
CA LEU A 23 -3.17 3.85 12.76
C LEU A 23 -2.98 3.66 14.27
N PRO A 24 -3.36 4.65 15.11
CA PRO A 24 -3.15 4.54 16.56
C PRO A 24 -3.97 3.42 17.18
N GLY A 25 -3.42 2.77 18.18
CA GLY A 25 -4.09 1.69 18.90
C GLY A 25 -3.16 1.05 19.92
N SER A 26 -3.52 -0.13 20.36
CA SER A 26 -2.70 -0.91 21.30
C SER A 26 -2.56 -2.35 20.78
N PRO A 27 -1.52 -2.65 19.97
CA PRO A 27 -0.46 -1.73 19.51
C PRO A 27 -0.89 -0.84 18.34
N ASP A 28 -0.11 0.21 18.06
CA ASP A 28 -0.27 1.00 16.83
C ASP A 28 0.01 0.13 15.61
N VAL A 29 -0.67 0.43 14.50
CA VAL A 29 -0.49 -0.28 13.22
C VAL A 29 0.19 0.65 12.22
N ARG A 30 1.33 0.21 11.70
CA ARG A 30 2.07 0.92 10.65
C ARG A 30 1.61 0.40 9.29
N ILE A 31 1.19 1.30 8.42
CA ILE A 31 0.57 0.97 7.13
C ILE A 31 1.41 1.52 6.00
N GLU A 32 1.73 0.68 5.03
CA GLU A 32 2.35 1.06 3.77
C GLU A 32 1.29 1.07 2.68
N VAL A 33 1.23 2.15 1.90
CA VAL A 33 0.28 2.31 0.81
C VAL A 33 1.03 2.26 -0.52
N LYS A 34 0.63 1.36 -1.41
CA LYS A 34 1.17 1.24 -2.76
C LYS A 34 0.04 1.34 -3.76
N SER A 35 0.28 2.03 -4.86
CA SER A 35 -0.73 2.20 -5.90
C SER A 35 -0.19 1.83 -7.27
N SER A 36 -1.10 1.40 -8.15
CA SER A 36 -0.81 1.09 -9.54
C SER A 36 -2.07 1.30 -10.38
N ALA A 37 -1.89 1.50 -11.67
CA ALA A 37 -3.01 1.75 -12.59
C ALA A 37 -2.70 1.19 -13.97
N TYR A 38 -3.75 0.72 -14.67
CA TYR A 38 -3.64 0.35 -16.08
C TYR A 38 -3.41 1.57 -16.97
N LEU A 39 -4.10 2.70 -16.67
CA LEU A 39 -3.94 3.97 -17.34
C LEU A 39 -2.93 4.84 -16.60
N GLN A 40 -2.02 5.47 -17.34
CA GLN A 40 -1.07 6.43 -16.80
C GLN A 40 -1.38 7.84 -17.29
N ALA A 41 -0.79 8.84 -16.66
CA ALA A 41 -1.00 10.25 -17.02
C ALA A 41 -0.39 10.62 -18.39
N TRP A 42 0.61 9.86 -18.84
CA TRP A 42 1.26 10.08 -20.13
C TRP A 42 0.57 9.30 -21.25
N ASP A 43 0.90 9.68 -22.50
CA ASP A 43 0.44 8.96 -23.68
C ASP A 43 1.11 7.59 -23.76
N GLN A 44 0.30 6.52 -23.84
CA GLN A 44 0.81 5.14 -23.85
C GLN A 44 0.25 4.36 -25.03
N GLY A 45 1.10 3.54 -25.65
CA GLY A 45 0.67 2.68 -26.75
C GLY A 45 -0.17 1.49 -26.31
N LYS A 46 -0.07 1.08 -25.05
CA LYS A 46 -0.84 -0.01 -24.44
C LYS A 46 -1.02 0.26 -22.96
N LEU A 47 -1.95 -0.47 -22.34
CA LEU A 47 -2.15 -0.41 -20.89
C LEU A 47 -0.91 -0.92 -20.16
N SER A 48 -0.61 -0.30 -19.01
CA SER A 48 0.50 -0.72 -18.17
C SER A 48 0.22 -2.07 -17.52
N ASN A 49 1.26 -2.88 -17.36
CA ASN A 49 1.18 -4.07 -16.51
C ASN A 49 1.09 -3.62 -15.05
N ILE A 50 0.26 -4.31 -14.28
CA ILE A 50 0.08 -3.99 -12.87
C ILE A 50 1.19 -4.65 -12.05
N GLN A 51 1.89 -3.81 -11.32
CA GLN A 51 2.96 -4.25 -10.44
C GLN A 51 3.10 -3.24 -9.30
N PHE A 52 3.46 -3.73 -8.12
CA PHE A 52 3.63 -2.90 -6.92
C PHE A 52 5.04 -3.10 -6.36
N SER A 53 5.59 -2.07 -5.75
CA SER A 53 6.84 -2.18 -5.01
C SER A 53 6.57 -2.75 -3.62
N ILE A 54 7.31 -3.79 -3.25
CA ILE A 54 7.29 -4.38 -1.91
C ILE A 54 8.72 -4.46 -1.35
N ARG A 55 9.58 -3.59 -1.81
CA ARG A 55 11.01 -3.60 -1.51
C ARG A 55 11.26 -3.45 -0.01
N PRO A 56 12.01 -4.38 0.61
CA PRO A 56 12.50 -4.18 1.97
C PRO A 56 13.43 -2.97 2.06
N THR A 57 13.36 -2.25 3.16
CA THR A 57 14.17 -1.06 3.37
C THR A 57 14.82 -1.09 4.76
N ARG A 58 15.80 -0.21 4.94
CA ARG A 58 16.41 0.03 6.24
C ARG A 58 15.83 1.32 6.82
N ALA A 59 15.47 1.29 8.10
CA ALA A 59 15.01 2.49 8.78
C ALA A 59 16.12 3.57 8.78
N TRP A 60 15.71 4.82 8.63
CA TRP A 60 16.64 5.96 8.62
C TRP A 60 16.12 7.06 9.54
N SER A 61 17.06 7.74 10.22
CA SER A 61 16.74 8.92 11.00
C SER A 61 17.83 9.99 10.83
N PRO A 62 17.50 11.28 10.98
CA PRO A 62 18.50 12.34 10.85
C PRO A 62 19.58 12.30 11.94
N GLN A 63 19.32 11.64 13.06
CA GLN A 63 20.28 11.53 14.18
C GLN A 63 21.28 10.39 13.98
N SER A 64 20.86 9.26 13.44
CA SER A 64 21.68 8.04 13.36
C SER A 64 21.86 7.49 11.94
N GLY A 65 21.27 8.13 10.92
CA GLY A 65 21.33 7.65 9.54
C GLY A 65 20.54 6.34 9.36
N PHE A 66 21.02 5.47 8.48
CA PHE A 66 20.43 4.14 8.31
C PHE A 66 20.81 3.25 9.50
N GLU A 67 19.81 2.63 10.12
CA GLU A 67 20.01 1.75 11.26
C GLU A 67 19.10 0.52 11.17
N GLY A 68 19.50 -0.54 11.87
CA GLY A 68 18.78 -1.80 11.87
C GLY A 68 19.03 -2.63 10.62
N GLU A 69 18.27 -3.71 10.49
CA GLU A 69 18.34 -4.61 9.34
C GLU A 69 17.46 -4.12 8.19
N VAL A 70 17.74 -4.60 6.99
CA VAL A 70 16.88 -4.40 5.82
C VAL A 70 15.64 -5.28 5.97
N LYS A 71 14.48 -4.67 6.09
CA LYS A 71 13.19 -5.36 6.25
C LYS A 71 12.04 -4.48 5.80
N ARG A 72 10.85 -5.05 5.65
CA ARG A 72 9.63 -4.27 5.48
C ARG A 72 9.23 -3.69 6.83
N GLN A 73 9.14 -2.36 6.89
CA GLN A 73 8.99 -1.63 8.15
C GLN A 73 7.55 -1.53 8.63
N SER A 74 6.59 -1.72 7.74
CA SER A 74 5.16 -1.61 8.06
C SER A 74 4.59 -2.94 8.53
N ASP A 75 3.45 -2.88 9.22
CA ASP A 75 2.75 -4.07 9.71
C ASP A 75 1.77 -4.61 8.68
N VAL A 76 1.21 -3.74 7.85
CA VAL A 76 0.20 -4.05 6.84
C VAL A 76 0.47 -3.26 5.56
N TYR A 77 0.24 -3.88 4.41
CA TYR A 77 0.24 -3.22 3.11
C TYR A 77 -1.18 -3.06 2.60
N VAL A 78 -1.48 -1.86 2.08
CA VAL A 78 -2.72 -1.59 1.33
C VAL A 78 -2.33 -1.31 -0.11
N PHE A 79 -2.72 -2.20 -1.02
CA PHE A 79 -2.46 -2.08 -2.45
C PHE A 79 -3.68 -1.47 -3.12
N CYS A 80 -3.50 -0.30 -3.72
CA CYS A 80 -4.57 0.46 -4.37
C CYS A 80 -4.44 0.29 -5.89
N LEU A 81 -5.44 -0.31 -6.51
CA LEU A 81 -5.46 -0.53 -7.95
C LEU A 81 -6.53 0.34 -8.60
N TYR A 82 -6.12 1.23 -9.50
CA TYR A 82 -7.04 1.98 -10.34
C TYR A 82 -7.45 1.10 -11.52
N THR A 83 -8.71 0.69 -11.54
CA THR A 83 -9.20 -0.37 -12.44
C THR A 83 -9.71 0.14 -13.78
N VAL A 84 -9.90 1.46 -13.93
CA VAL A 84 -10.46 2.04 -15.17
C VAL A 84 -9.46 1.95 -16.30
N THR A 85 -9.90 1.44 -17.45
CA THR A 85 -9.08 1.25 -18.66
C THR A 85 -9.49 2.17 -19.81
N ASP A 86 -10.61 2.86 -19.70
CA ASP A 86 -11.11 3.81 -20.71
C ASP A 86 -10.75 5.24 -20.30
N ARG A 87 -9.88 5.90 -21.08
CA ARG A 87 -9.42 7.26 -20.78
C ARG A 87 -10.56 8.27 -20.72
N THR A 88 -11.63 8.06 -21.48
CA THR A 88 -12.77 8.99 -21.48
C THR A 88 -13.56 8.95 -20.18
N LYS A 89 -13.39 7.89 -19.38
CA LYS A 89 -14.03 7.68 -18.08
C LYS A 89 -13.08 7.78 -16.91
N ALA A 90 -11.78 8.05 -17.17
CA ALA A 90 -10.76 8.05 -16.15
C ALA A 90 -10.86 9.29 -15.29
N ASP A 91 -11.13 9.09 -14.00
CA ASP A 91 -11.10 10.13 -12.97
C ASP A 91 -10.64 9.49 -11.64
N PRO A 92 -9.35 9.64 -11.28
CA PRO A 92 -8.81 9.05 -10.05
C PRO A 92 -9.44 9.60 -8.77
N LEU A 93 -10.17 10.70 -8.84
CA LEU A 93 -10.90 11.26 -7.69
C LEU A 93 -12.21 10.54 -7.42
N VAL A 94 -12.70 9.74 -8.39
CA VAL A 94 -13.90 8.92 -8.22
C VAL A 94 -13.50 7.59 -7.59
N LEU A 95 -13.97 7.34 -6.38
CA LEU A 95 -13.57 6.18 -5.59
C LEU A 95 -14.01 4.84 -6.18
N ASP A 96 -15.08 4.82 -6.96
CA ASP A 96 -15.59 3.61 -7.62
C ASP A 96 -14.59 3.00 -8.61
N GLY A 97 -13.65 3.79 -9.12
CA GLY A 97 -12.60 3.30 -10.02
C GLY A 97 -11.46 2.57 -9.32
N TRP A 98 -11.44 2.55 -8.00
CA TRP A 98 -10.37 1.96 -7.20
C TRP A 98 -10.79 0.66 -6.55
N ALA A 99 -9.89 -0.32 -6.57
CA ALA A 99 -9.98 -1.52 -5.75
C ALA A 99 -8.84 -1.52 -4.74
N PHE A 100 -9.09 -2.00 -3.54
CA PHE A 100 -8.12 -2.03 -2.45
C PHE A 100 -7.89 -3.45 -1.98
N TYR A 101 -6.62 -3.83 -1.83
CA TYR A 101 -6.21 -5.15 -1.41
C TYR A 101 -5.31 -5.03 -0.19
N VAL A 102 -5.71 -5.64 0.90
CA VAL A 102 -5.02 -5.53 2.19
C VAL A 102 -4.33 -6.84 2.52
N VAL A 103 -3.03 -6.77 2.80
CA VAL A 103 -2.21 -7.95 3.11
C VAL A 103 -1.33 -7.65 4.32
N PRO A 104 -1.30 -8.52 5.34
CA PRO A 104 -0.35 -8.35 6.43
C PRO A 104 1.09 -8.54 5.93
N THR A 105 2.00 -7.71 6.41
CA THR A 105 3.40 -7.74 5.99
C THR A 105 4.05 -9.08 6.28
N SER A 106 3.68 -9.74 7.38
CA SER A 106 4.19 -11.07 7.71
C SER A 106 3.92 -12.09 6.61
N ARG A 107 2.79 -12.00 5.93
CA ARG A 107 2.47 -12.91 4.81
C ARG A 107 3.34 -12.59 3.59
N ILE A 108 3.60 -11.33 3.32
CA ILE A 108 4.51 -10.91 2.24
C ILE A 108 5.92 -11.44 2.53
N ASP A 109 6.40 -11.28 3.76
CA ASP A 109 7.72 -11.75 4.15
C ASP A 109 7.86 -13.26 4.01
N THR A 110 6.83 -14.01 4.40
CA THR A 110 6.82 -15.47 4.34
C THR A 110 6.82 -15.99 2.90
N LEU A 111 6.00 -15.41 2.02
CA LEU A 111 5.76 -15.92 0.68
C LEU A 111 6.64 -15.28 -0.40
N CYS A 112 7.07 -14.03 -0.19
CA CYS A 112 7.87 -13.29 -1.16
C CYS A 112 9.34 -13.14 -0.74
N GLY A 113 9.66 -13.26 0.55
CA GLY A 113 11.02 -13.07 1.05
C GLY A 113 11.58 -11.69 0.68
N PRO A 114 12.81 -11.62 0.12
CA PRO A 114 13.47 -10.34 -0.20
C PRO A 114 13.00 -9.72 -1.52
N GLN A 115 11.96 -10.24 -2.15
CA GLN A 115 11.45 -9.77 -3.44
C GLN A 115 11.13 -8.28 -3.40
N LYS A 116 11.46 -7.55 -4.48
CA LYS A 116 11.35 -6.08 -4.52
C LYS A 116 10.05 -5.59 -5.15
N THR A 117 9.43 -6.42 -5.98
CA THR A 117 8.17 -6.09 -6.66
C THR A 117 7.25 -7.30 -6.65
N ILE A 118 5.95 -7.04 -6.81
CA ILE A 118 4.95 -8.08 -6.92
C ILE A 118 3.99 -7.74 -8.05
N SER A 119 3.71 -8.69 -8.93
CA SER A 119 2.70 -8.56 -9.97
C SER A 119 1.29 -8.72 -9.37
N PHE A 120 0.27 -8.26 -10.09
CA PHE A 120 -1.10 -8.42 -9.63
C PHE A 120 -1.54 -9.88 -9.46
N PRO A 121 -1.25 -10.80 -10.42
CA PRO A 121 -1.57 -12.23 -10.20
C PRO A 121 -0.90 -12.81 -8.95
N SER A 122 0.36 -12.45 -8.69
CA SER A 122 1.07 -12.90 -7.49
C SER A 122 0.48 -12.31 -6.22
N LEU A 123 0.04 -11.05 -6.27
CA LEU A 123 -0.65 -10.42 -5.14
C LEU A 123 -1.93 -11.19 -4.78
N LEU A 124 -2.71 -11.60 -5.76
CA LEU A 124 -3.93 -12.37 -5.53
C LEU A 124 -3.65 -13.73 -4.88
N MET A 125 -2.48 -14.31 -5.15
CA MET A 125 -2.07 -15.57 -4.52
C MET A 125 -1.72 -15.42 -3.04
N LEU A 126 -1.53 -14.20 -2.54
CA LEU A 126 -1.33 -13.91 -1.12
C LEU A 126 -2.64 -13.92 -0.33
N GLU A 127 -3.76 -14.17 -1.00
CA GLU A 127 -5.10 -14.15 -0.39
C GLU A 127 -5.40 -12.82 0.31
N PRO A 128 -5.29 -11.68 -0.40
CA PRO A 128 -5.55 -10.38 0.19
C PRO A 128 -7.02 -10.21 0.54
N ILE A 129 -7.30 -9.35 1.50
CA ILE A 129 -8.67 -8.91 1.78
C ILE A 129 -9.00 -7.81 0.78
N LYS A 130 -9.90 -8.07 -0.15
CA LYS A 130 -10.38 -7.06 -1.09
C LYS A 130 -11.44 -6.19 -0.42
N ALA A 131 -11.28 -4.88 -0.50
CA ALA A 131 -12.19 -3.92 0.11
C ALA A 131 -12.49 -2.77 -0.85
N ASP A 132 -13.63 -2.11 -0.64
CA ASP A 132 -13.89 -0.78 -1.18
C ASP A 132 -13.35 0.28 -0.20
N TYR A 133 -13.49 1.56 -0.57
CA TYR A 133 -12.99 2.65 0.25
C TYR A 133 -13.53 2.59 1.68
N SER A 134 -14.82 2.32 1.85
CA SER A 134 -15.46 2.30 3.16
C SER A 134 -15.05 1.09 4.02
N GLY A 135 -14.55 0.04 3.40
CA GLY A 135 -14.16 -1.20 4.08
C GLY A 135 -12.67 -1.30 4.44
N ILE A 136 -11.85 -0.31 4.06
CA ILE A 136 -10.39 -0.40 4.23
C ILE A 136 -9.99 -0.56 5.70
N LYS A 137 -10.54 0.22 6.59
CA LYS A 137 -10.18 0.17 8.02
C LYS A 137 -10.49 -1.21 8.62
N ALA A 138 -11.66 -1.75 8.33
CA ALA A 138 -12.04 -3.09 8.80
C ALA A 138 -11.10 -4.17 8.25
N ALA A 139 -10.71 -4.06 6.97
CA ALA A 139 -9.78 -5.00 6.35
C ALA A 139 -8.37 -4.91 6.99
N VAL A 140 -7.89 -3.72 7.28
CA VAL A 140 -6.60 -3.51 7.98
C VAL A 140 -6.65 -4.16 9.37
N LEU A 141 -7.69 -3.90 10.14
CA LEU A 141 -7.82 -4.47 11.49
C LEU A 141 -7.97 -5.99 11.45
N ALA A 142 -8.60 -6.55 10.43
CA ALA A 142 -8.73 -8.00 10.26
C ALA A 142 -7.40 -8.67 9.84
N SER A 143 -6.43 -7.89 9.33
CA SER A 143 -5.15 -8.40 8.85
C SER A 143 -4.07 -8.49 9.93
N ILE A 144 -4.34 -8.00 11.11
CA ILE A 144 -3.37 -7.97 12.21
C ILE A 144 -3.78 -8.79 13.40
#